data_b93c7499b9ca089a81f79cf9b5d2d96d
#
_entry.id   b93c7499b9ca089a81f79cf9b5d2d96d
#
_cell.length_a   1.000
_cell.length_b   1.000
_cell.length_c   1.000
_cell.angle_alpha   90.00
_cell.angle_beta   90.00
_cell.angle_gamma   90.00
#
_symmetry.space_group_name_H-M   'P 1'
#
loop_
_entity.id
_entity.type
_entity.pdbx_description
1 polymer ?
#
loop_
_entity_poly.entity_id
_entity_poly.type
_entity_poly.pdbx_seq_one_letter_code
_entity_poly.pdbx_strand_id
1 'polypeptide(L)'
;MERKNLALLCAGVVCFWLFALAFGTAQGNGLRQQNPAVQAAADQTQPVQPAAAQPALELPCRAACLIDQQTGTILYEKNADQQMPIASITKVMTLLLTFEAVHDGRIAMDTLVPVSEHAYHMGGSQIWLEPGEQFTLDEMIKAICVSSANDAAVAVAELVGGSEPGFVQMMNARAAELGMVNTNKLLKRYNGITGLKTGTTSGAGVCISASATRDGLDLIAVVLGSLSSSERFTAATTLLDYGFAAYAAVPLPAMEDRPLLIKVKGSAEESVPLDYTALPETLLMPKENAAALTAQLDLPQELEAPVQLGQTVGTVRILSGETQLGEYEVRATADAEKMDFGTAFGLLWDALTGCES
;
A
#
# COMPACT_ATOMS: atom_id res chain seq x y z
N MET A 1 7.74 17.54 -5.53
CA MET A 1 8.44 16.53 -4.69
C MET A 1 8.07 15.18 -5.27
N GLU A 2 9.07 14.40 -5.64
CA GLU A 2 8.89 13.26 -6.55
C GLU A 2 8.13 12.09 -5.92
N ARG A 3 7.41 11.33 -6.73
CA ARG A 3 6.64 10.12 -6.42
C ARG A 3 7.36 9.10 -5.49
N LYS A 4 8.69 9.13 -5.44
CA LYS A 4 9.53 8.26 -4.58
C LYS A 4 9.34 8.49 -3.09
N ASN A 5 9.09 9.72 -2.65
CA ASN A 5 8.91 10.03 -1.22
C ASN A 5 7.51 9.63 -0.71
N LEU A 6 6.52 9.64 -1.61
CA LEU A 6 5.17 9.18 -1.30
C LEU A 6 5.11 7.63 -1.19
N ALA A 7 5.89 6.92 -2.01
CA ALA A 7 5.98 5.46 -1.97
C ALA A 7 6.61 4.93 -0.66
N LEU A 8 7.64 5.62 -0.14
CA LEU A 8 8.25 5.30 1.17
C LEU A 8 7.28 5.43 2.35
N LEU A 9 6.29 6.29 2.21
CA LEU A 9 5.23 6.47 3.20
C LEU A 9 4.13 5.44 3.08
N CYS A 10 3.72 5.10 1.85
CA CYS A 10 2.75 4.03 1.61
C CYS A 10 3.28 2.69 2.14
N ALA A 11 4.60 2.46 2.10
CA ALA A 11 5.22 1.27 2.66
C ALA A 11 4.99 1.10 4.17
N GLY A 12 5.10 2.20 4.93
CA GLY A 12 4.77 2.19 6.37
C GLY A 12 3.29 1.91 6.63
N VAL A 13 2.43 2.49 5.80
CA VAL A 13 0.97 2.35 5.87
C VAL A 13 0.53 0.93 5.56
N VAL A 14 1.12 0.27 4.58
CA VAL A 14 0.77 -1.10 4.17
C VAL A 14 1.17 -2.13 5.23
N CYS A 15 2.35 -2.04 5.85
CA CYS A 15 2.68 -2.86 7.02
C CYS A 15 1.65 -2.75 8.14
N PHE A 16 1.06 -1.57 8.30
CA PHE A 16 0.00 -1.29 9.25
C PHE A 16 -1.32 -1.97 8.86
N TRP A 17 -1.73 -1.89 7.61
CA TRP A 17 -2.97 -2.47 7.11
C TRP A 17 -3.01 -4.00 7.24
N LEU A 18 -1.89 -4.67 7.02
CA LEU A 18 -1.85 -6.13 7.02
C LEU A 18 -1.82 -6.73 8.43
N PHE A 19 -1.26 -6.02 9.42
CA PHE A 19 -1.44 -6.40 10.83
C PHE A 19 -2.91 -6.29 11.27
N ALA A 20 -3.69 -5.35 10.70
CA ALA A 20 -5.11 -5.19 11.00
C ALA A 20 -6.01 -6.28 10.38
N LEU A 21 -5.65 -6.82 9.22
CA LEU A 21 -6.41 -7.88 8.55
C LEU A 21 -6.27 -9.24 9.27
N ALA A 22 -5.12 -9.52 9.89
CA ALA A 22 -4.91 -10.73 10.68
C ALA A 22 -5.72 -10.75 11.99
N PHE A 23 -6.11 -9.58 12.55
CA PHE A 23 -6.87 -9.46 13.80
C PHE A 23 -8.40 -9.37 13.63
N GLY A 24 -8.93 -9.41 12.41
CA GLY A 24 -10.33 -9.10 12.08
C GLY A 24 -11.39 -10.17 12.35
N THR A 25 -11.13 -11.23 13.09
CA THR A 25 -12.10 -12.31 13.36
C THR A 25 -12.55 -12.43 14.82
N ALA A 26 -12.67 -11.34 15.57
CA ALA A 26 -13.32 -11.34 16.87
C ALA A 26 -14.60 -10.48 16.81
N GLN A 27 -15.74 -11.12 17.14
CA GLN A 27 -17.11 -10.63 17.08
C GLN A 27 -17.33 -9.28 17.78
N GLY A 28 -17.93 -8.33 17.05
CA GLY A 28 -18.49 -7.11 17.60
C GLY A 28 -19.43 -6.44 16.60
N ASN A 29 -20.75 -6.63 16.77
CA ASN A 29 -21.78 -5.90 16.03
C ASN A 29 -21.76 -4.42 16.41
N GLY A 30 -21.23 -3.57 15.54
CA GLY A 30 -21.30 -2.11 15.61
C GLY A 30 -21.25 -1.52 14.19
N LEU A 31 -22.18 -0.64 13.90
CA LEU A 31 -22.44 -0.01 12.61
C LEU A 31 -21.16 0.53 11.96
N ARG A 32 -20.65 -0.12 10.91
CA ARG A 32 -19.58 0.35 10.03
C ARG A 32 -20.19 1.32 9.00
N GLN A 33 -19.88 2.60 9.10
CA GLN A 33 -19.89 3.46 7.92
C GLN A 33 -18.66 3.09 7.08
N GLN A 34 -18.90 2.46 5.95
CA GLN A 34 -17.84 2.01 5.03
C GLN A 34 -17.40 3.18 4.16
N ASN A 35 -16.11 3.48 4.17
CA ASN A 35 -15.51 4.47 3.27
C ASN A 35 -15.35 3.81 1.88
N PRO A 36 -15.99 4.34 0.82
CA PRO A 36 -15.98 3.72 -0.51
C PRO A 36 -14.57 3.56 -1.14
N ALA A 37 -13.60 4.41 -0.75
CA ALA A 37 -12.22 4.29 -1.22
C ALA A 37 -11.49 3.06 -0.64
N VAL A 38 -11.89 2.59 0.55
CA VAL A 38 -11.34 1.38 1.19
C VAL A 38 -11.94 0.13 0.57
N GLN A 39 -13.19 0.20 0.11
CA GLN A 39 -13.88 -0.92 -0.53
C GLN A 39 -13.33 -1.19 -1.93
N ALA A 40 -12.95 -0.16 -2.69
CA ALA A 40 -12.35 -0.32 -4.01
C ALA A 40 -10.96 -1.00 -3.98
N ALA A 41 -10.22 -0.86 -2.87
CA ALA A 41 -8.94 -1.56 -2.67
C ALA A 41 -9.11 -3.00 -2.16
N ALA A 42 -10.22 -3.29 -1.47
CA ALA A 42 -10.51 -4.63 -0.91
C ALA A 42 -11.18 -5.58 -1.92
N ASP A 43 -11.77 -5.04 -2.98
CA ASP A 43 -12.48 -5.84 -4.00
C ASP A 43 -11.55 -6.36 -5.11
N GLN A 44 -10.25 -5.99 -5.08
CA GLN A 44 -9.21 -6.61 -5.91
C GLN A 44 -8.59 -7.79 -5.14
N THR A 45 -9.41 -8.79 -4.80
CA THR A 45 -8.92 -10.07 -4.29
C THR A 45 -8.18 -10.81 -5.41
N GLN A 46 -6.85 -10.62 -5.47
CA GLN A 46 -6.00 -11.60 -6.12
C GLN A 46 -6.28 -12.95 -5.47
N PRO A 47 -6.41 -14.03 -6.24
CA PRO A 47 -6.48 -15.36 -5.66
C PRO A 47 -5.20 -15.58 -4.84
N VAL A 48 -5.35 -15.66 -3.51
CA VAL A 48 -4.25 -15.99 -2.61
C VAL A 48 -3.77 -17.38 -3.03
N GLN A 49 -2.61 -17.48 -3.68
CA GLN A 49 -1.95 -18.76 -3.86
C GLN A 49 -1.81 -19.38 -2.47
N PRO A 50 -2.14 -20.68 -2.28
CA PRO A 50 -1.92 -21.34 -1.01
C PRO A 50 -0.44 -21.15 -0.65
N ALA A 51 -0.19 -20.59 0.53
CA ALA A 51 1.16 -20.31 1.00
C ALA A 51 1.98 -21.59 0.87
N ALA A 52 3.00 -21.58 0.02
CA ALA A 52 3.98 -22.65 -0.03
C ALA A 52 4.52 -22.83 1.40
N ALA A 53 4.76 -24.08 1.83
CA ALA A 53 5.20 -24.34 3.19
C ALA A 53 6.38 -23.44 3.53
N GLN A 54 6.19 -22.54 4.50
CA GLN A 54 7.21 -21.54 4.85
C GLN A 54 8.44 -22.27 5.38
N PRO A 55 9.66 -21.93 4.92
CA PRO A 55 10.88 -22.56 5.42
C PRO A 55 11.07 -22.22 6.90
N ALA A 56 11.63 -23.13 7.65
CA ALA A 56 12.03 -22.89 9.03
C ALA A 56 13.26 -21.97 9.05
N LEU A 57 13.04 -20.66 9.24
CA LEU A 57 14.15 -19.70 9.41
C LEU A 57 14.54 -19.58 10.89
N GLU A 58 15.84 -19.66 11.17
CA GLU A 58 16.39 -19.39 12.50
C GLU A 58 16.46 -17.87 12.74
N LEU A 59 15.40 -17.31 13.29
CA LEU A 59 15.30 -15.88 13.57
C LEU A 59 15.47 -15.60 15.07
N PRO A 60 16.52 -14.87 15.50
CA PRO A 60 16.73 -14.49 16.89
C PRO A 60 15.81 -13.33 17.31
N CYS A 61 14.51 -13.60 17.32
CA CYS A 61 13.46 -12.65 17.69
C CYS A 61 12.22 -13.37 18.21
N ARG A 62 11.33 -12.65 18.90
CA ARG A 62 10.08 -13.20 19.44
C ARG A 62 9.00 -13.29 18.37
N ALA A 63 8.88 -12.29 17.52
CA ALA A 63 7.94 -12.26 16.41
C ALA A 63 8.57 -11.61 15.17
N ALA A 64 8.12 -12.02 13.99
CA ALA A 64 8.57 -11.46 12.71
C ALA A 64 7.51 -11.62 11.61
N CYS A 65 7.52 -10.71 10.66
CA CYS A 65 6.71 -10.76 9.44
C CYS A 65 7.50 -10.22 8.26
N LEU A 66 7.38 -10.85 7.10
CA LEU A 66 7.90 -10.36 5.82
C LEU A 66 6.73 -10.18 4.85
N ILE A 67 6.67 -9.02 4.21
CA ILE A 67 5.54 -8.64 3.36
C ILE A 67 6.10 -8.07 2.06
N ASP A 68 5.48 -8.43 0.94
CA ASP A 68 5.63 -7.69 -0.31
C ASP A 68 4.88 -6.37 -0.21
N GLN A 69 5.55 -5.26 -0.48
CA GLN A 69 5.00 -3.93 -0.30
C GLN A 69 3.92 -3.59 -1.32
N GLN A 70 4.03 -4.08 -2.55
CA GLN A 70 3.11 -3.72 -3.62
C GLN A 70 1.76 -4.45 -3.49
N THR A 71 1.80 -5.74 -3.18
CA THR A 71 0.61 -6.59 -3.12
C THR A 71 0.06 -6.76 -1.70
N GLY A 72 0.86 -6.47 -0.68
CA GLY A 72 0.53 -6.77 0.69
C GLY A 72 0.63 -8.26 1.06
N THR A 73 1.14 -9.10 0.17
CA THR A 73 1.25 -10.55 0.40
C THR A 73 2.24 -10.85 1.51
N ILE A 74 1.83 -11.64 2.50
CA ILE A 74 2.71 -12.13 3.56
C ILE A 74 3.55 -13.29 3.01
N LEU A 75 4.87 -13.10 2.99
CA LEU A 75 5.85 -14.07 2.47
C LEU A 75 6.41 -14.95 3.58
N TYR A 76 6.45 -14.45 4.82
CA TYR A 76 6.90 -15.18 6.00
C TYR A 76 6.29 -14.60 7.26
N GLU A 77 5.96 -15.47 8.21
CA GLU A 77 5.49 -15.04 9.53
C GLU A 77 6.02 -15.95 10.65
N LYS A 78 6.28 -15.35 11.81
CA LYS A 78 6.63 -16.00 13.05
C LYS A 78 5.91 -15.26 14.18
N ASN A 79 4.96 -15.91 14.87
CA ASN A 79 4.18 -15.33 15.96
C ASN A 79 3.62 -13.93 15.60
N ALA A 80 3.17 -13.72 14.35
CA ALA A 80 2.77 -12.41 13.84
C ALA A 80 1.56 -11.82 14.61
N ASP A 81 0.69 -12.68 15.13
CA ASP A 81 -0.48 -12.30 15.92
C ASP A 81 -0.17 -11.96 17.39
N GLN A 82 1.08 -12.12 17.82
CA GLN A 82 1.45 -11.84 19.20
C GLN A 82 1.49 -10.34 19.48
N GLN A 83 0.60 -9.84 20.34
CA GLN A 83 0.64 -8.45 20.79
C GLN A 83 1.89 -8.18 21.63
N MET A 84 2.67 -7.19 21.23
CA MET A 84 3.93 -6.83 21.85
C MET A 84 4.16 -5.31 21.83
N PRO A 85 4.79 -4.75 22.89
CA PRO A 85 5.26 -3.35 22.82
C PRO A 85 6.28 -3.17 21.70
N ILE A 86 6.22 -2.07 20.98
CA ILE A 86 7.03 -1.82 19.78
C ILE A 86 7.93 -0.55 19.86
N ALA A 87 8.00 0.10 21.03
CA ALA A 87 8.81 1.30 21.35
C ALA A 87 8.70 2.43 20.29
N SER A 88 9.77 3.06 19.77
CA SER A 88 9.72 4.18 18.80
C SER A 88 9.25 3.80 17.37
N ILE A 89 8.86 2.56 17.03
CA ILE A 89 8.08 2.30 15.79
C ILE A 89 6.73 3.07 15.87
N THR A 90 6.23 3.43 17.08
CA THR A 90 5.08 4.32 17.30
C THR A 90 5.15 5.60 16.45
N LYS A 91 6.34 6.11 16.17
CA LYS A 91 6.50 7.29 15.30
C LYS A 91 6.09 7.08 13.83
N VAL A 92 5.92 5.83 13.40
CA VAL A 92 5.30 5.55 12.09
C VAL A 92 3.84 6.01 12.09
N MET A 93 3.11 5.83 13.21
CA MET A 93 1.76 6.38 13.35
C MET A 93 1.79 7.92 13.35
N THR A 94 2.73 8.55 14.05
CA THR A 94 2.90 10.00 13.99
C THR A 94 3.08 10.47 12.55
N LEU A 95 3.96 9.82 11.79
CA LEU A 95 4.20 10.14 10.39
C LEU A 95 2.96 9.88 9.52
N LEU A 96 2.26 8.76 9.72
CA LEU A 96 1.04 8.43 8.98
C LEU A 96 0.00 9.56 9.12
N LEU A 97 -0.38 9.91 10.35
CA LEU A 97 -1.38 10.97 10.60
C LEU A 97 -0.91 12.34 10.10
N THR A 98 0.40 12.61 10.17
CA THR A 98 0.98 13.85 9.64
C THR A 98 0.81 13.91 8.12
N PHE A 99 1.09 12.83 7.43
CA PHE A 99 0.96 12.80 5.97
C PHE A 99 -0.48 12.70 5.49
N GLU A 100 -1.37 12.08 6.25
CA GLU A 100 -2.81 12.17 6.00
C GLU A 100 -3.25 13.64 6.11
N ALA A 101 -2.75 14.39 7.10
CA ALA A 101 -3.03 15.83 7.22
C ALA A 101 -2.48 16.67 6.05
N VAL A 102 -1.31 16.31 5.52
CA VAL A 102 -0.74 16.94 4.30
C VAL A 102 -1.55 16.58 3.07
N HIS A 103 -1.93 15.30 2.93
CA HIS A 103 -2.73 14.83 1.80
C HIS A 103 -4.11 15.51 1.74
N ASP A 104 -4.74 15.69 2.90
CA ASP A 104 -6.03 16.35 3.05
C ASP A 104 -5.95 17.87 2.88
N GLY A 105 -4.74 18.43 2.68
CA GLY A 105 -4.51 19.87 2.53
C GLY A 105 -4.68 20.67 3.82
N ARG A 106 -4.73 20.02 5.00
CA ARG A 106 -4.85 20.70 6.31
C ARG A 106 -3.56 21.39 6.73
N ILE A 107 -2.41 20.85 6.31
CA ILE A 107 -1.07 21.41 6.51
C ILE A 107 -0.22 21.15 5.26
N ALA A 108 0.92 21.86 5.11
CA ALA A 108 1.85 21.69 4.00
C ALA A 108 3.26 21.32 4.53
N MET A 109 4.12 20.82 3.67
CA MET A 109 5.49 20.40 4.05
C MET A 109 6.37 21.57 4.50
N ASP A 110 6.06 22.78 4.05
CA ASP A 110 6.71 24.04 4.42
C ASP A 110 6.02 24.75 5.60
N THR A 111 4.93 24.18 6.15
CA THR A 111 4.27 24.70 7.36
C THR A 111 5.29 24.76 8.50
N LEU A 112 5.38 25.91 9.16
CA LEU A 112 6.24 26.07 10.33
C LEU A 112 5.63 25.38 11.55
N VAL A 113 6.39 24.53 12.17
CA VAL A 113 6.05 23.80 13.40
C VAL A 113 6.66 24.52 14.58
N PRO A 114 5.86 25.16 15.45
CA PRO A 114 6.38 25.83 16.63
C PRO A 114 6.80 24.80 17.69
N VAL A 115 7.89 25.11 18.40
CA VAL A 115 8.36 24.30 19.52
C VAL A 115 7.75 24.83 20.81
N SER A 116 6.97 24.00 21.49
CA SER A 116 6.39 24.31 22.80
C SER A 116 7.35 23.96 23.94
N GLU A 117 7.13 24.51 25.13
CA GLU A 117 7.78 24.10 26.38
C GLU A 117 7.56 22.60 26.65
N HIS A 118 6.41 22.07 26.30
CA HIS A 118 6.11 20.64 26.45
C HIS A 118 6.98 19.77 25.55
N ALA A 119 7.09 20.11 24.27
CA ALA A 119 7.97 19.42 23.32
C ALA A 119 9.45 19.47 23.75
N TYR A 120 9.92 20.63 24.23
CA TYR A 120 11.28 20.82 24.75
C TYR A 120 11.60 19.88 25.91
N HIS A 121 10.69 19.64 26.84
CA HIS A 121 10.90 18.79 28.01
C HIS A 121 10.80 17.28 27.72
N MET A 122 10.66 16.87 26.46
CA MET A 122 10.61 15.46 26.10
C MET A 122 11.96 14.78 26.34
N GLY A 123 11.94 13.65 27.05
CA GLY A 123 13.13 12.84 27.27
C GLY A 123 13.44 11.84 26.16
N GLY A 124 14.55 11.16 26.26
CA GLY A 124 14.97 10.11 25.32
C GLY A 124 15.72 10.65 24.10
N SER A 125 15.46 10.11 22.89
CA SER A 125 16.08 10.61 21.66
C SER A 125 15.51 11.98 21.29
N GLN A 126 16.37 12.97 21.09
CA GLN A 126 16.01 14.37 20.85
C GLN A 126 16.94 14.98 19.80
N ILE A 127 16.52 16.09 19.20
CA ILE A 127 17.37 17.00 18.41
C ILE A 127 17.62 18.31 19.16
N TRP A 128 17.21 18.38 20.42
CA TRP A 128 17.45 19.50 21.35
C TRP A 128 16.79 20.80 20.87
N LEU A 129 15.50 20.71 20.52
CA LEU A 129 14.68 21.87 20.17
C LEU A 129 14.54 22.81 21.38
N GLU A 130 14.56 24.12 21.13
CA GLU A 130 14.33 25.14 22.16
C GLU A 130 12.94 25.79 22.01
N PRO A 131 12.30 26.20 23.13
CA PRO A 131 10.99 26.85 23.07
C PRO A 131 11.03 28.13 22.23
N GLY A 132 10.05 28.27 21.34
CA GLY A 132 9.96 29.40 20.43
C GLY A 132 10.70 29.24 19.11
N GLU A 133 11.52 28.22 18.94
CA GLU A 133 12.04 27.85 17.62
C GLU A 133 10.92 27.39 16.70
N GLN A 134 11.15 27.53 15.40
CA GLN A 134 10.24 27.08 14.37
C GLN A 134 11.03 26.41 13.24
N PHE A 135 10.61 25.22 12.88
CA PHE A 135 11.18 24.46 11.77
C PHE A 135 10.07 24.10 10.78
N THR A 136 10.42 23.87 9.55
CA THR A 136 9.44 23.36 8.57
C THR A 136 9.00 21.95 8.94
N LEU A 137 7.77 21.58 8.56
CA LEU A 137 7.29 20.21 8.77
C LEU A 137 8.21 19.17 8.12
N ASP A 138 8.80 19.48 6.97
CA ASP A 138 9.79 18.63 6.29
C ASP A 138 11.03 18.38 7.15
N GLU A 139 11.57 19.40 7.82
CA GLU A 139 12.70 19.27 8.73
C GLU A 139 12.33 18.43 9.96
N MET A 140 11.16 18.67 10.54
CA MET A 140 10.67 17.89 11.69
C MET A 140 10.44 16.41 11.33
N ILE A 141 9.88 16.11 10.18
CA ILE A 141 9.73 14.74 9.67
C ILE A 141 11.10 14.05 9.53
N LYS A 142 12.09 14.75 8.98
CA LYS A 142 13.47 14.25 8.88
C LYS A 142 14.08 13.94 10.27
N ALA A 143 13.88 14.83 11.25
CA ALA A 143 14.31 14.63 12.62
C ALA A 143 13.66 13.39 13.27
N ILE A 144 12.34 13.22 13.06
CA ILE A 144 11.59 12.04 13.54
C ILE A 144 12.13 10.75 12.90
N CYS A 145 12.38 10.75 11.60
CA CYS A 145 12.85 9.58 10.87
C CYS A 145 14.29 9.20 11.21
N VAL A 146 15.20 10.18 11.18
CA VAL A 146 16.66 9.95 11.28
C VAL A 146 17.10 9.80 12.73
N SER A 147 16.76 10.79 13.57
CA SER A 147 17.18 10.84 14.98
C SER A 147 16.21 10.16 15.92
N SER A 148 15.03 9.78 15.44
CA SER A 148 13.92 9.30 16.29
C SER A 148 13.54 10.34 17.36
N ALA A 149 13.63 11.63 17.03
CA ALA A 149 13.46 12.75 17.95
C ALA A 149 12.07 12.75 18.59
N ASN A 150 12.00 12.72 19.92
CA ASN A 150 10.75 12.76 20.68
C ASN A 150 10.19 14.17 20.73
N ASP A 151 11.05 15.17 20.93
CA ASP A 151 10.73 16.60 20.90
C ASP A 151 10.08 17.00 19.57
N ALA A 152 10.69 16.65 18.45
CA ALA A 152 10.11 16.88 17.12
C ALA A 152 8.78 16.12 16.92
N ALA A 153 8.67 14.88 17.43
CA ALA A 153 7.44 14.11 17.31
C ALA A 153 6.27 14.73 18.08
N VAL A 154 6.55 15.29 19.28
CA VAL A 154 5.54 15.99 20.09
C VAL A 154 5.16 17.34 19.45
N ALA A 155 6.12 18.13 18.97
CA ALA A 155 5.83 19.39 18.29
C ALA A 155 4.93 19.17 17.04
N VAL A 156 5.21 18.14 16.25
CA VAL A 156 4.36 17.77 15.11
C VAL A 156 2.98 17.26 15.56
N ALA A 157 2.93 16.49 16.66
CA ALA A 157 1.66 16.04 17.23
C ALA A 157 0.79 17.20 17.70
N GLU A 158 1.38 18.23 18.32
CA GLU A 158 0.69 19.45 18.72
C GLU A 158 0.17 20.24 17.52
N LEU A 159 0.94 20.33 16.43
CA LEU A 159 0.52 20.98 15.20
C LEU A 159 -0.70 20.27 14.57
N VAL A 160 -0.66 18.95 14.45
CA VAL A 160 -1.69 18.17 13.74
C VAL A 160 -2.93 17.95 14.60
N GLY A 161 -2.75 17.67 15.88
CA GLY A 161 -3.82 17.33 16.84
C GLY A 161 -4.26 18.46 17.74
N GLY A 162 -3.65 19.65 17.62
CA GLY A 162 -3.88 20.80 18.51
C GLY A 162 -3.24 20.67 19.90
N SER A 163 -2.90 19.45 20.31
CA SER A 163 -2.18 19.09 21.54
C SER A 163 -1.71 17.65 21.47
N GLU A 164 -0.68 17.26 22.27
CA GLU A 164 -0.28 15.86 22.37
C GLU A 164 -1.46 14.94 22.77
N PRO A 165 -2.27 15.24 23.81
CA PRO A 165 -3.42 14.41 24.15
C PRO A 165 -4.46 14.28 23.01
N GLY A 166 -4.71 15.34 22.27
CA GLY A 166 -5.60 15.32 21.08
C GLY A 166 -5.04 14.42 19.99
N PHE A 167 -3.75 14.54 19.71
CA PHE A 167 -3.09 13.70 18.74
C PHE A 167 -3.04 12.21 19.16
N VAL A 168 -2.83 11.91 20.44
CA VAL A 168 -2.90 10.54 21.00
C VAL A 168 -4.30 9.95 20.82
N GLN A 169 -5.37 10.75 20.95
CA GLN A 169 -6.72 10.27 20.60
C GLN A 169 -6.83 9.92 19.11
N MET A 170 -6.29 10.72 18.21
CA MET A 170 -6.23 10.40 16.78
C MET A 170 -5.42 9.13 16.52
N MET A 171 -4.25 8.97 17.17
CA MET A 171 -3.44 7.74 17.09
C MET A 171 -4.21 6.52 17.55
N ASN A 172 -4.93 6.61 18.68
CA ASN A 172 -5.71 5.49 19.22
C ASN A 172 -6.91 5.15 18.33
N ALA A 173 -7.60 6.14 17.77
CA ALA A 173 -8.67 5.92 16.81
C ALA A 173 -8.13 5.23 15.54
N ARG A 174 -7.04 5.74 14.99
CA ARG A 174 -6.41 5.15 13.80
C ARG A 174 -5.82 3.75 14.09
N ALA A 175 -5.22 3.55 15.26
CA ALA A 175 -4.74 2.25 15.71
C ALA A 175 -5.88 1.23 15.86
N ALA A 176 -7.04 1.64 16.37
CA ALA A 176 -8.22 0.77 16.45
C ALA A 176 -8.73 0.36 15.06
N GLU A 177 -8.69 1.26 14.09
CA GLU A 177 -9.01 0.96 12.69
C GLU A 177 -8.00 -0.01 12.06
N LEU A 178 -6.74 0.10 12.42
CA LEU A 178 -5.60 -0.60 11.84
C LEU A 178 -5.09 -1.77 12.68
N GLY A 179 -5.48 -1.92 13.93
CA GLY A 179 -5.08 -3.02 14.82
C GLY A 179 -3.66 -2.99 15.40
N MET A 180 -3.05 -1.85 15.70
CA MET A 180 -1.59 -1.69 15.89
C MET A 180 -1.01 -1.19 17.21
N VAL A 181 0.34 -1.39 17.35
CA VAL A 181 1.25 -0.82 18.36
C VAL A 181 2.75 -0.88 17.93
N ASN A 182 3.60 0.03 18.18
CA ASN A 182 4.77 0.61 17.44
C ASN A 182 6.29 0.45 17.83
N THR A 183 7.50 0.54 16.97
CA THR A 183 8.98 0.88 17.12
C THR A 183 10.13 0.52 16.14
N ASN A 184 11.28 1.25 15.60
CA ASN A 184 12.32 0.87 14.57
C ASN A 184 13.79 1.44 14.47
N LYS A 185 14.96 0.83 13.74
CA LYS A 185 16.38 1.29 13.31
C LYS A 185 17.23 0.50 12.28
N LEU A 186 17.12 0.46 10.89
CA LEU A 186 18.07 -0.28 9.98
C LEU A 186 18.67 0.44 8.75
N LEU A 187 18.80 1.74 8.71
CA LEU A 187 19.04 2.48 7.47
C LEU A 187 20.46 2.43 6.84
N LYS A 188 21.47 1.80 7.45
CA LYS A 188 22.87 1.98 7.00
C LYS A 188 23.65 0.72 6.62
N ARG A 189 23.08 -0.48 6.68
CA ARG A 189 23.86 -1.73 6.58
C ARG A 189 23.36 -2.78 5.57
N TYR A 190 22.23 -2.57 4.93
CA TYR A 190 21.65 -3.54 4.03
C TYR A 190 21.50 -2.98 2.61
N ASN A 191 21.98 -3.70 1.58
CA ASN A 191 21.89 -3.25 0.20
C ASN A 191 20.43 -3.19 -0.27
N GLY A 192 20.03 -2.05 -0.85
CA GLY A 192 18.66 -1.81 -1.28
C GLY A 192 17.72 -1.35 -0.15
N ILE A 193 18.21 -1.14 1.08
CA ILE A 193 17.39 -0.66 2.21
C ILE A 193 16.82 0.72 1.89
N THR A 194 15.51 0.87 2.06
CA THR A 194 14.78 2.14 1.83
C THR A 194 14.23 2.76 3.12
N GLY A 195 14.15 1.97 4.17
CA GLY A 195 13.68 2.44 5.49
C GLY A 195 13.59 1.28 6.50
N LEU A 196 12.88 1.38 7.56
CA LEU A 196 11.94 2.39 7.99
C LEU A 196 12.25 2.89 9.41
N LYS A 197 12.04 2.08 10.47
CA LYS A 197 12.13 2.55 11.86
C LYS A 197 12.58 1.49 12.87
N THR A 198 13.38 1.88 13.95
CA THR A 198 13.78 1.05 15.10
C THR A 198 13.14 1.49 16.39
N GLY A 199 13.14 0.57 17.34
CA GLY A 199 12.87 0.91 18.72
C GLY A 199 13.52 -0.04 19.70
N THR A 200 13.69 0.44 20.92
CA THR A 200 14.20 -0.35 22.03
C THR A 200 13.59 0.19 23.31
N THR A 201 12.98 -0.69 24.08
CA THR A 201 12.64 -0.47 25.49
C THR A 201 12.84 -1.76 26.26
N SER A 202 12.90 -1.69 27.57
CA SER A 202 13.01 -2.90 28.43
C SER A 202 11.87 -3.88 28.20
N GLY A 203 10.64 -3.40 27.97
CA GLY A 203 9.46 -4.25 27.74
C GLY A 203 9.34 -4.79 26.31
N ALA A 204 9.70 -3.97 25.30
CA ALA A 204 9.64 -4.36 23.90
C ALA A 204 10.81 -5.25 23.47
N GLY A 205 11.94 -5.18 24.19
CA GLY A 205 13.19 -5.67 23.66
C GLY A 205 13.67 -4.79 22.51
N VAL A 206 14.35 -5.37 21.55
CA VAL A 206 14.93 -4.69 20.41
C VAL A 206 14.15 -5.04 19.14
N CYS A 207 13.56 -4.04 18.50
CA CYS A 207 12.61 -4.21 17.40
C CYS A 207 13.03 -3.46 16.12
N ILE A 208 12.49 -3.86 14.98
CA ILE A 208 12.72 -3.22 13.68
C ILE A 208 11.56 -3.45 12.70
N SER A 209 11.21 -2.42 11.94
CA SER A 209 10.59 -2.53 10.62
C SER A 209 11.60 -2.05 9.58
N ALA A 210 11.91 -2.85 8.60
CA ALA A 210 12.86 -2.56 7.54
C ALA A 210 12.18 -2.71 6.20
N SER A 211 12.40 -1.78 5.28
CA SER A 211 11.99 -1.92 3.88
C SER A 211 13.21 -1.93 2.98
N ALA A 212 13.17 -2.72 1.92
CA ALA A 212 14.24 -2.82 0.94
C ALA A 212 13.69 -3.10 -0.46
N THR A 213 14.36 -2.54 -1.46
CA THR A 213 14.04 -2.70 -2.88
C THR A 213 15.21 -3.34 -3.61
N ARG A 214 14.96 -4.40 -4.39
CA ARG A 214 15.91 -5.01 -5.32
C ARG A 214 15.16 -5.53 -6.55
N ASP A 215 15.67 -5.24 -7.74
CA ASP A 215 15.15 -5.77 -9.00
C ASP A 215 13.63 -5.57 -9.18
N GLY A 216 13.11 -4.42 -8.74
CA GLY A 216 11.68 -4.09 -8.80
C GLY A 216 10.81 -4.76 -7.74
N LEU A 217 11.36 -5.57 -6.85
CA LEU A 217 10.67 -6.16 -5.71
C LEU A 217 10.89 -5.31 -4.46
N ASP A 218 9.80 -4.89 -3.83
CA ASP A 218 9.77 -4.07 -2.61
C ASP A 218 9.32 -4.92 -1.43
N LEU A 219 10.20 -5.12 -0.45
CA LEU A 219 9.93 -5.96 0.72
C LEU A 219 9.94 -5.16 2.02
N ILE A 220 9.08 -5.55 2.94
CA ILE A 220 9.02 -5.03 4.30
C ILE A 220 9.20 -6.19 5.29
N ALA A 221 10.22 -6.10 6.13
CA ALA A 221 10.49 -7.04 7.21
C ALA A 221 10.24 -6.37 8.57
N VAL A 222 9.35 -6.95 9.36
CA VAL A 222 9.08 -6.55 10.74
C VAL A 222 9.64 -7.61 11.69
N VAL A 223 10.45 -7.19 12.66
CA VAL A 223 11.07 -8.08 13.66
C VAL A 223 10.88 -7.46 15.04
N LEU A 224 10.31 -8.23 15.97
CA LEU A 224 9.98 -7.78 17.31
C LEU A 224 10.65 -8.65 18.39
N GLY A 225 11.10 -8.02 19.47
CA GLY A 225 11.54 -8.69 20.67
C GLY A 225 12.86 -9.45 20.55
N SER A 226 13.80 -8.99 19.73
CA SER A 226 15.19 -9.48 19.78
C SER A 226 15.87 -9.05 21.08
N LEU A 227 16.89 -9.79 21.51
CA LEU A 227 17.62 -9.51 22.75
C LEU A 227 18.68 -8.40 22.55
N SER A 228 19.18 -8.22 21.34
CA SER A 228 20.21 -7.26 21.01
C SER A 228 19.98 -6.57 19.66
N SER A 229 20.66 -5.42 19.49
CA SER A 229 20.68 -4.72 18.19
C SER A 229 21.28 -5.57 17.07
N SER A 230 22.26 -6.42 17.37
CA SER A 230 22.86 -7.34 16.40
C SER A 230 21.83 -8.35 15.92
N GLU A 231 21.12 -8.98 16.85
CA GLU A 231 20.12 -10.03 16.55
C GLU A 231 18.95 -9.54 15.70
N ARG A 232 18.39 -8.35 16.03
CA ARG A 232 17.31 -7.80 15.17
C ARG A 232 17.76 -7.52 13.75
N PHE A 233 19.01 -7.05 13.57
CA PHE A 233 19.57 -6.82 12.25
C PHE A 233 19.78 -8.13 11.50
N THR A 234 20.31 -9.14 12.18
CA THR A 234 20.43 -10.50 11.61
C THR A 234 19.09 -11.03 11.20
N ALA A 235 18.07 -10.97 12.07
CA ALA A 235 16.73 -11.48 11.76
C ALA A 235 16.11 -10.74 10.56
N ALA A 236 16.19 -9.40 10.51
CA ALA A 236 15.65 -8.64 9.39
C ALA A 236 16.39 -8.91 8.07
N THR A 237 17.72 -9.02 8.12
CA THR A 237 18.54 -9.40 6.96
C THR A 237 18.15 -10.80 6.45
N THR A 238 18.04 -11.78 7.35
CA THR A 238 17.62 -13.15 6.99
C THR A 238 16.25 -13.19 6.32
N LEU A 239 15.28 -12.41 6.83
CA LEU A 239 13.95 -12.29 6.22
C LEU A 239 14.01 -11.65 4.83
N LEU A 240 14.68 -10.51 4.70
CA LEU A 240 14.81 -9.82 3.41
C LEU A 240 15.58 -10.67 2.39
N ASP A 241 16.67 -11.31 2.80
CA ASP A 241 17.43 -12.23 1.93
C ASP A 241 16.59 -13.42 1.49
N TYR A 242 15.79 -14.00 2.38
CA TYR A 242 14.82 -15.04 2.02
C TYR A 242 13.82 -14.51 0.97
N GLY A 243 13.20 -13.36 1.20
CA GLY A 243 12.23 -12.80 0.24
C GLY A 243 12.86 -12.53 -1.12
N PHE A 244 14.01 -11.86 -1.16
CA PHE A 244 14.72 -11.60 -2.42
C PHE A 244 15.30 -12.88 -3.08
N ALA A 245 15.59 -13.94 -2.34
CA ALA A 245 16.04 -15.21 -2.91
C ALA A 245 14.88 -16.01 -3.51
N ALA A 246 13.74 -16.03 -2.82
CA ALA A 246 12.61 -16.89 -3.17
C ALA A 246 11.63 -16.26 -4.17
N TYR A 247 11.48 -14.93 -4.16
CA TYR A 247 10.45 -14.21 -4.93
C TYR A 247 11.04 -13.23 -5.93
N ALA A 248 10.25 -12.88 -6.93
CA ALA A 248 10.54 -11.84 -7.91
C ALA A 248 9.26 -11.06 -8.26
N ALA A 249 9.41 -9.77 -8.56
CA ALA A 249 8.43 -8.98 -9.28
C ALA A 249 8.67 -9.19 -10.78
N VAL A 250 7.76 -9.87 -11.46
CA VAL A 250 7.90 -10.21 -12.87
C VAL A 250 6.99 -9.32 -13.70
N PRO A 251 7.51 -8.59 -14.70
CA PRO A 251 6.67 -7.79 -15.58
C PRO A 251 5.69 -8.68 -16.33
N LEU A 252 4.46 -8.19 -16.52
CA LEU A 252 3.48 -8.91 -17.32
C LEU A 252 3.96 -9.08 -18.76
N PRO A 253 3.63 -10.23 -19.40
CA PRO A 253 3.87 -10.40 -20.82
C PRO A 253 3.19 -9.29 -21.64
N ALA A 254 3.89 -8.72 -22.61
CA ALA A 254 3.33 -7.74 -23.49
C ALA A 254 2.17 -8.36 -24.30
N MET A 255 1.03 -7.69 -24.31
CA MET A 255 -0.10 -8.04 -25.15
C MET A 255 -0.15 -7.05 -26.33
N GLU A 256 0.68 -7.30 -27.35
CA GLU A 256 0.84 -6.37 -28.49
C GLU A 256 -0.45 -6.17 -29.29
N ASP A 257 -1.29 -7.20 -29.35
CA ASP A 257 -2.54 -7.23 -30.14
C ASP A 257 -3.80 -6.95 -29.29
N ARG A 258 -3.66 -6.37 -28.08
CA ARG A 258 -4.86 -6.05 -27.28
C ARG A 258 -5.70 -4.96 -27.96
N PRO A 259 -7.01 -5.19 -28.22
CA PRO A 259 -7.85 -4.17 -28.79
C PRO A 259 -8.06 -3.01 -27.81
N LEU A 260 -7.99 -1.77 -28.29
CA LEU A 260 -8.32 -0.58 -27.49
C LEU A 260 -9.81 -0.21 -27.59
N LEU A 261 -10.50 -0.76 -28.57
CA LEU A 261 -11.91 -0.54 -28.84
C LEU A 261 -12.59 -1.89 -29.08
N ILE A 262 -13.85 -2.02 -28.67
CA ILE A 262 -14.71 -3.16 -28.98
C ILE A 262 -15.96 -2.67 -29.69
N LYS A 263 -16.38 -3.37 -30.75
CA LYS A 263 -17.59 -3.04 -31.50
C LYS A 263 -18.83 -3.22 -30.66
N VAL A 264 -19.81 -2.32 -30.86
CA VAL A 264 -21.13 -2.39 -30.22
C VAL A 264 -22.20 -2.48 -31.28
N LYS A 265 -23.03 -3.52 -31.21
CA LYS A 265 -24.15 -3.74 -32.09
C LYS A 265 -25.44 -3.20 -31.50
N GLY A 266 -26.24 -2.52 -32.34
CA GLY A 266 -27.52 -1.96 -31.91
C GLY A 266 -27.43 -0.65 -31.14
N SER A 267 -26.31 0.07 -31.29
CA SER A 267 -26.09 1.44 -30.81
C SER A 267 -25.81 2.38 -32.00
N ALA A 268 -25.87 3.68 -31.76
CA ALA A 268 -25.36 4.70 -32.67
C ALA A 268 -23.82 4.78 -32.61
N GLU A 269 -23.24 4.47 -31.45
CA GLU A 269 -21.83 4.31 -31.22
C GLU A 269 -21.36 2.97 -31.80
N GLU A 270 -20.53 3.01 -32.84
CA GLU A 270 -20.02 1.79 -33.48
C GLU A 270 -19.10 0.97 -32.58
N SER A 271 -18.44 1.62 -31.59
CA SER A 271 -17.50 0.97 -30.65
C SER A 271 -17.35 1.75 -29.36
N VAL A 272 -16.93 1.06 -28.29
CA VAL A 272 -16.57 1.66 -27.01
C VAL A 272 -15.11 1.40 -26.69
N PRO A 273 -14.40 2.37 -26.05
CA PRO A 273 -13.03 2.18 -25.61
C PRO A 273 -12.96 1.20 -24.42
N LEU A 274 -11.81 0.50 -24.32
CA LEU A 274 -11.55 -0.49 -23.29
C LEU A 274 -10.48 0.00 -22.31
N ASP A 275 -10.72 -0.26 -21.02
CA ASP A 275 -9.79 0.00 -19.93
C ASP A 275 -9.14 -1.30 -19.45
N TYR A 276 -7.81 -1.26 -19.33
CA TYR A 276 -6.95 -2.33 -18.84
C TYR A 276 -6.18 -1.91 -17.58
N THR A 277 -6.56 -0.82 -16.91
CA THR A 277 -5.86 -0.31 -15.73
C THR A 277 -5.92 -1.24 -14.52
N ALA A 278 -6.84 -2.21 -14.52
CA ALA A 278 -6.88 -3.27 -13.53
C ALA A 278 -5.68 -4.23 -13.62
N LEU A 279 -4.97 -4.28 -14.76
CA LEU A 279 -3.77 -5.10 -14.91
C LEU A 279 -2.59 -4.47 -14.14
N PRO A 280 -1.91 -5.21 -13.24
CA PRO A 280 -0.71 -4.72 -12.61
C PRO A 280 0.45 -4.65 -13.62
N GLU A 281 1.42 -3.76 -13.39
CA GLU A 281 2.63 -3.71 -14.22
C GLU A 281 3.54 -4.93 -14.01
N THR A 282 3.53 -5.47 -12.78
CA THR A 282 4.33 -6.62 -12.35
C THR A 282 3.51 -7.57 -11.50
N LEU A 283 3.86 -8.84 -11.50
CA LEU A 283 3.33 -9.87 -10.61
C LEU A 283 4.39 -10.36 -9.64
N LEU A 284 4.01 -10.43 -8.36
CA LEU A 284 4.80 -11.13 -7.35
C LEU A 284 4.64 -12.63 -7.50
N MET A 285 5.76 -13.34 -7.61
CA MET A 285 5.74 -14.79 -7.72
C MET A 285 7.02 -15.46 -7.23
N PRO A 286 6.97 -16.76 -6.85
CA PRO A 286 8.19 -17.54 -6.64
C PRO A 286 9.07 -17.53 -7.90
N LYS A 287 10.37 -17.35 -7.74
CA LYS A 287 11.34 -17.30 -8.87
C LYS A 287 11.33 -18.56 -9.73
N GLU A 288 11.05 -19.71 -9.14
CA GLU A 288 10.93 -20.98 -9.85
C GLU A 288 9.80 -20.98 -10.89
N ASN A 289 8.77 -20.16 -10.69
CA ASN A 289 7.60 -20.06 -11.58
C ASN A 289 7.70 -18.89 -12.57
N ALA A 290 8.77 -18.07 -12.51
CA ALA A 290 8.89 -16.83 -13.28
C ALA A 290 9.11 -17.03 -14.79
N ALA A 291 9.49 -18.24 -15.25
CA ALA A 291 9.99 -18.46 -16.61
C ALA A 291 8.92 -18.71 -17.69
N ALA A 292 7.61 -18.78 -17.34
CA ALA A 292 6.58 -19.25 -18.28
C ALA A 292 5.28 -18.44 -18.23
N LEU A 293 5.36 -17.12 -18.00
CA LEU A 293 4.16 -16.28 -17.97
C LEU A 293 3.56 -16.11 -19.36
N THR A 294 2.24 -16.33 -19.46
CA THR A 294 1.43 -16.00 -20.64
C THR A 294 0.19 -15.19 -20.22
N ALA A 295 -0.21 -14.24 -21.06
CA ALA A 295 -1.44 -13.48 -20.87
C ALA A 295 -2.46 -13.95 -21.93
N GLN A 296 -3.64 -14.32 -21.49
CA GLN A 296 -4.77 -14.70 -22.36
C GLN A 296 -5.90 -13.70 -22.19
N LEU A 297 -6.25 -13.03 -23.29
CA LEU A 297 -7.36 -12.10 -23.34
C LEU A 297 -8.62 -12.86 -23.76
N ASP A 298 -9.67 -12.76 -22.95
CA ASP A 298 -11.00 -13.30 -23.21
C ASP A 298 -11.97 -12.14 -23.40
N LEU A 299 -12.21 -11.77 -24.67
CA LEU A 299 -13.13 -10.72 -25.08
C LEU A 299 -14.08 -11.27 -26.17
N PRO A 300 -15.38 -10.90 -26.14
CA PRO A 300 -16.30 -11.17 -27.26
C PRO A 300 -15.85 -10.37 -28.51
N GLN A 301 -16.25 -10.82 -29.68
CA GLN A 301 -15.94 -10.09 -30.92
C GLN A 301 -16.71 -8.78 -31.06
N GLU A 302 -17.91 -8.71 -30.47
CA GLU A 302 -18.77 -7.54 -30.41
C GLU A 302 -19.65 -7.59 -29.15
N LEU A 303 -20.10 -6.44 -28.67
CA LEU A 303 -21.06 -6.29 -27.58
C LEU A 303 -22.44 -5.96 -28.13
N GLU A 304 -23.49 -6.31 -27.40
CA GLU A 304 -24.86 -5.87 -27.69
C GLU A 304 -25.20 -4.65 -26.80
N ALA A 305 -25.78 -3.60 -27.41
CA ALA A 305 -26.26 -2.43 -26.69
C ALA A 305 -27.49 -2.76 -25.79
N PRO A 306 -27.65 -2.15 -24.61
CA PRO A 306 -26.82 -1.07 -24.09
C PRO A 306 -25.54 -1.56 -23.40
N VAL A 307 -24.44 -0.78 -23.50
CA VAL A 307 -23.22 -0.94 -22.75
C VAL A 307 -23.10 0.24 -21.79
N GLN A 308 -22.72 -0.02 -20.54
CA GLN A 308 -22.58 1.03 -19.52
C GLN A 308 -21.12 1.33 -19.22
N LEU A 309 -20.82 2.59 -18.92
CA LEU A 309 -19.52 3.03 -18.39
C LEU A 309 -19.13 2.17 -17.17
N GLY A 310 -17.93 1.59 -17.19
CA GLY A 310 -17.42 0.71 -16.12
C GLY A 310 -17.93 -0.74 -16.20
N GLN A 311 -18.79 -1.09 -17.18
CA GLN A 311 -19.23 -2.46 -17.36
C GLN A 311 -18.05 -3.37 -17.69
N THR A 312 -17.92 -4.49 -16.97
CA THR A 312 -16.97 -5.56 -17.31
C THR A 312 -17.39 -6.23 -18.61
N VAL A 313 -16.53 -6.21 -19.61
CA VAL A 313 -16.79 -6.70 -20.96
C VAL A 313 -15.91 -7.89 -21.35
N GLY A 314 -14.91 -8.19 -20.54
CA GLY A 314 -14.01 -9.32 -20.72
C GLY A 314 -13.04 -9.44 -19.58
N THR A 315 -12.10 -10.40 -19.70
CA THR A 315 -11.05 -10.64 -18.70
C THR A 315 -9.70 -10.91 -19.35
N VAL A 316 -8.63 -10.60 -18.62
CA VAL A 316 -7.27 -11.03 -18.93
C VAL A 316 -6.84 -12.04 -17.88
N ARG A 317 -6.56 -13.27 -18.30
CA ARG A 317 -6.02 -14.32 -17.44
C ARG A 317 -4.52 -14.41 -17.60
N ILE A 318 -3.79 -14.39 -16.46
CA ILE A 318 -2.35 -14.60 -16.43
C ILE A 318 -2.08 -16.02 -15.99
N LEU A 319 -1.29 -16.74 -16.76
CA LEU A 319 -0.98 -18.15 -16.57
C LEU A 319 0.53 -18.37 -16.43
N SER A 320 0.92 -19.30 -15.57
CA SER A 320 2.25 -19.92 -15.57
C SER A 320 2.10 -21.40 -15.96
N GLY A 321 2.46 -21.73 -17.19
CA GLY A 321 2.09 -23.02 -17.77
C GLY A 321 0.57 -23.23 -17.81
N GLU A 322 0.06 -24.25 -17.10
CA GLU A 322 -1.38 -24.51 -16.97
C GLU A 322 -2.03 -23.86 -15.73
N THR A 323 -1.23 -23.25 -14.84
CA THR A 323 -1.71 -22.68 -13.58
C THR A 323 -2.13 -21.24 -13.78
N GLN A 324 -3.40 -20.91 -13.49
CA GLN A 324 -3.89 -19.53 -13.47
C GLN A 324 -3.39 -18.81 -12.23
N LEU A 325 -2.68 -17.68 -12.44
CA LEU A 325 -2.10 -16.86 -11.39
C LEU A 325 -2.99 -15.67 -11.01
N GLY A 326 -3.76 -15.17 -11.97
CA GLY A 326 -4.67 -14.05 -11.76
C GLY A 326 -5.65 -13.89 -12.91
N GLU A 327 -6.74 -13.19 -12.63
CA GLU A 327 -7.76 -12.79 -13.62
C GLU A 327 -8.14 -11.34 -13.36
N TYR A 328 -8.10 -10.54 -14.43
CA TYR A 328 -8.27 -9.09 -14.34
C TYR A 328 -9.35 -8.65 -15.29
N GLU A 329 -10.26 -7.81 -14.84
CA GLU A 329 -11.38 -7.33 -15.63
C GLU A 329 -10.94 -6.31 -16.68
N VAL A 330 -11.55 -6.42 -17.86
CA VAL A 330 -11.51 -5.41 -18.92
C VAL A 330 -12.85 -4.69 -18.92
N ARG A 331 -12.83 -3.36 -18.80
CA ARG A 331 -14.05 -2.56 -18.64
C ARG A 331 -14.24 -1.58 -19.79
N ALA A 332 -15.51 -1.31 -20.11
CA ALA A 332 -15.88 -0.24 -21.04
C ALA A 332 -15.66 1.14 -20.37
N THR A 333 -15.09 2.11 -21.10
CA THR A 333 -14.88 3.47 -20.62
C THR A 333 -15.84 4.51 -21.19
N ALA A 334 -16.86 4.07 -21.91
CA ALA A 334 -17.95 4.90 -22.41
C ALA A 334 -19.26 4.12 -22.38
N ASP A 335 -20.36 4.87 -22.33
CA ASP A 335 -21.71 4.34 -22.55
C ASP A 335 -21.95 4.13 -24.05
N ALA A 336 -22.75 3.12 -24.40
CA ALA A 336 -23.34 2.97 -25.74
C ALA A 336 -24.81 2.59 -25.57
N GLU A 337 -25.67 3.56 -25.78
CA GLU A 337 -27.11 3.38 -25.61
C GLU A 337 -27.71 2.51 -26.73
N LYS A 338 -28.79 1.79 -26.42
CA LYS A 338 -29.51 1.04 -27.42
C LYS A 338 -30.18 2.00 -28.39
N MET A 339 -29.93 1.79 -29.69
CA MET A 339 -30.55 2.58 -30.75
C MET A 339 -32.06 2.42 -30.71
N ASP A 340 -32.81 3.50 -30.55
CA ASP A 340 -34.24 3.56 -30.71
C ASP A 340 -34.63 3.96 -32.14
N PHE A 341 -35.95 3.90 -32.45
CA PHE A 341 -36.46 4.26 -33.76
C PHE A 341 -36.18 5.73 -34.12
N GLY A 342 -36.24 6.64 -33.14
CA GLY A 342 -35.99 8.09 -33.34
C GLY A 342 -34.54 8.35 -33.75
N THR A 343 -33.58 7.77 -32.99
CA THR A 343 -32.14 7.85 -33.27
C THR A 343 -31.81 7.23 -34.65
N ALA A 344 -32.34 6.03 -34.94
CA ALA A 344 -32.14 5.36 -36.23
C ALA A 344 -32.69 6.17 -37.40
N PHE A 345 -33.89 6.78 -37.23
CA PHE A 345 -34.50 7.64 -38.24
C PHE A 345 -33.73 8.93 -38.46
N GLY A 346 -33.24 9.55 -37.38
CA GLY A 346 -32.38 10.75 -37.44
C GLY A 346 -31.11 10.48 -38.25
N LEU A 347 -30.38 9.43 -37.94
CA LEU A 347 -29.16 9.05 -38.66
C LEU A 347 -29.44 8.77 -40.16
N LEU A 348 -30.55 8.11 -40.46
CA LEU A 348 -30.95 7.87 -41.87
C LEU A 348 -31.29 9.18 -42.57
N TRP A 349 -31.98 10.10 -41.90
CA TRP A 349 -32.32 11.41 -42.43
C TRP A 349 -31.12 12.27 -42.75
N ASP A 350 -30.16 12.32 -41.80
CA ASP A 350 -28.88 13.07 -41.94
C ASP A 350 -28.05 12.49 -43.09
N ALA A 351 -28.00 11.15 -43.21
CA ALA A 351 -27.33 10.48 -44.32
C ALA A 351 -27.99 10.77 -45.69
N LEU A 352 -29.30 10.95 -45.74
CA LEU A 352 -30.05 11.23 -46.98
C LEU A 352 -30.00 12.71 -47.36
N THR A 353 -29.97 13.62 -46.40
CA THR A 353 -30.02 15.07 -46.63
C THR A 353 -28.66 15.73 -46.68
N GLY A 354 -27.60 15.05 -46.23
CA GLY A 354 -26.24 15.61 -46.15
C GLY A 354 -26.12 16.75 -45.12
N CYS A 355 -27.05 16.90 -44.19
CA CYS A 355 -27.01 17.87 -43.11
C CYS A 355 -26.58 17.12 -41.83
N GLU A 356 -25.37 17.42 -41.34
CA GLU A 356 -24.99 17.08 -39.97
C GLU A 356 -25.72 18.04 -39.01
N SER A 357 -26.51 17.46 -38.09
CA SER A 357 -27.23 18.22 -37.05
C SER A 357 -26.38 18.57 -35.84
#